data_cac1b1b06924f1292b01ad4f26c6d1b8
#
_entry.id   cac1b1b06924f1292b01ad4f26c6d1b8
#
_cell.length_a   1.000
_cell.length_b   1.000
_cell.length_c   1.000
_cell.angle_alpha   90.00
_cell.angle_beta   90.00
_cell.angle_gamma   90.00
#
_symmetry.space_group_name_H-M   'P 1'
#
loop_
_entity.id
_entity.type
_entity.pdbx_description
1 polymer ?
#
loop_
_entity_poly.entity_id
_entity_poly.type
_entity_poly.pdbx_seq_one_letter_code
_entity_poly.pdbx_strand_id
1 'polypeptide(L)'
;MAVKCGIVGLPNVGKSTLFNALTKAGIAAENYPFCTIEPNIGIVEVPDPRLRALAQIVRPHRVVPATVEFVDIAGLVAGASKGEGLGNQFLANIRECDAIAHIVRCFEDPNVVHVAGRVDPVSDIDVVDTELALADLQTVEKQMNRYVKVAKTGAAGEEKKEAQRLVAALEKIQPALDRAQAARTVELYPEERAVLRPLFLLTMKPTMYVANVEDHGFQNNPLLEAVRSRAARENAPVVAVCARTEAEIADLSDEDKQVFLQDMGMEEPGLNRVIRAAYALLGLQTYFTAGVKEVRAWTVATGATAPQAAAVIHTDFEKGFIRAETIAYEDFIRCKGEHGAKEAGKMRLEGREYVVKDGDVMHFRFNV
;
A
#
# COMPACT_ATOMS: atom_id res chain seq x y z
N MET A 1 8.14 9.40 6.55
CA MET A 1 7.15 8.62 7.32
C MET A 1 6.99 7.30 6.63
N ALA A 2 6.95 6.21 7.39
CA ALA A 2 6.64 4.91 6.82
C ALA A 2 5.20 4.91 6.29
N VAL A 3 4.96 4.26 5.16
CA VAL A 3 3.65 4.21 4.49
C VAL A 3 2.95 2.94 4.93
N LYS A 4 1.71 3.05 5.41
CA LYS A 4 0.98 1.98 6.10
C LYS A 4 -0.16 1.46 5.24
N CYS A 5 -0.23 0.13 5.07
CA CYS A 5 -1.36 -0.57 4.46
C CYS A 5 -2.18 -1.28 5.56
N GLY A 6 -3.42 -0.85 5.78
CA GLY A 6 -4.31 -1.46 6.76
C GLY A 6 -4.95 -2.74 6.21
N ILE A 7 -4.85 -3.83 6.95
CA ILE A 7 -5.52 -5.10 6.63
C ILE A 7 -6.87 -5.12 7.29
N VAL A 8 -7.95 -5.15 6.51
CA VAL A 8 -9.33 -5.18 6.99
C VAL A 8 -10.05 -6.41 6.46
N GLY A 9 -11.15 -6.80 7.11
CA GLY A 9 -12.02 -7.89 6.70
C GLY A 9 -12.94 -8.32 7.83
N LEU A 10 -14.01 -9.05 7.48
CA LEU A 10 -14.93 -9.62 8.44
C LEU A 10 -14.25 -10.71 9.29
N PRO A 11 -14.83 -11.10 10.42
CA PRO A 11 -14.33 -12.24 11.19
C PRO A 11 -14.28 -13.53 10.33
N ASN A 12 -13.29 -14.39 10.60
CA ASN A 12 -13.12 -15.71 9.97
C ASN A 12 -12.88 -15.72 8.45
N VAL A 13 -12.39 -14.62 7.88
CA VAL A 13 -11.99 -14.55 6.46
C VAL A 13 -10.52 -14.96 6.22
N GLY A 14 -9.77 -15.26 7.28
CA GLY A 14 -8.33 -15.60 7.21
C GLY A 14 -7.40 -14.41 7.44
N LYS A 15 -7.91 -13.28 7.96
CA LYS A 15 -7.15 -12.05 8.18
C LYS A 15 -5.92 -12.25 9.07
N SER A 16 -6.10 -12.80 10.26
CA SER A 16 -4.99 -13.01 11.21
C SER A 16 -3.99 -14.06 10.70
N THR A 17 -4.46 -15.09 9.99
CA THR A 17 -3.58 -16.09 9.36
C THR A 17 -2.66 -15.43 8.34
N LEU A 18 -3.23 -14.59 7.46
CA LEU A 18 -2.46 -13.87 6.45
C LEU A 18 -1.50 -12.86 7.08
N PHE A 19 -1.94 -12.09 8.07
CA PHE A 19 -1.09 -11.13 8.78
C PHE A 19 0.08 -11.83 9.48
N ASN A 20 -0.16 -12.94 10.16
CA ASN A 20 0.88 -13.71 10.80
C ASN A 20 1.89 -14.29 9.79
N ALA A 21 1.41 -14.77 8.64
CA ALA A 21 2.28 -15.23 7.56
C ALA A 21 3.13 -14.10 6.98
N LEU A 22 2.54 -12.90 6.77
CA LEU A 22 3.26 -11.70 6.33
C LEU A 22 4.34 -11.29 7.33
N THR A 23 4.03 -11.29 8.63
CA THR A 23 4.98 -10.86 9.67
C THR A 23 6.08 -11.88 9.96
N LYS A 24 5.80 -13.17 9.79
CA LYS A 24 6.82 -14.24 9.87
C LYS A 24 7.78 -14.20 8.67
N ALA A 25 7.27 -13.91 7.48
CA ALA A 25 8.08 -13.69 6.28
C ALA A 25 8.86 -12.36 6.35
N GLY A 26 8.48 -11.47 7.28
CA GLY A 26 9.12 -10.19 7.52
C GLY A 26 10.39 -10.29 8.37
N ILE A 27 11.07 -9.17 8.51
CA ILE A 27 12.30 -9.07 9.28
C ILE A 27 11.96 -8.97 10.77
N ALA A 28 12.75 -9.63 11.63
CA ALA A 28 12.76 -9.29 13.05
C ALA A 28 13.05 -7.79 13.17
N ALA A 29 12.15 -7.04 13.81
CA ALA A 29 12.21 -5.57 13.95
C ALA A 29 13.52 -5.06 14.58
N GLU A 30 14.28 -5.93 15.22
CA GLU A 30 15.60 -5.68 15.81
C GLU A 30 16.68 -5.26 14.77
N ASN A 31 16.48 -5.57 13.50
CA ASN A 31 17.45 -5.28 12.44
C ASN A 31 17.26 -3.90 11.79
N TYR A 32 16.19 -3.17 12.12
CA TYR A 32 15.95 -1.83 11.60
C TYR A 32 16.07 -0.78 12.70
N PRO A 33 17.09 0.10 12.66
CA PRO A 33 17.19 1.23 13.57
C PRO A 33 16.00 2.19 13.33
N PHE A 34 15.36 2.60 14.44
CA PHE A 34 14.21 3.52 14.49
C PHE A 34 12.81 2.93 14.25
N CYS A 35 12.63 1.61 14.22
CA CYS A 35 11.30 1.01 14.22
C CYS A 35 10.82 0.78 15.66
N THR A 36 9.71 1.42 16.03
CA THR A 36 8.98 1.09 17.26
C THR A 36 8.14 -0.15 16.97
N ILE A 37 8.32 -1.20 17.80
CA ILE A 37 7.47 -2.40 17.70
C ILE A 37 6.13 -2.04 18.34
N GLU A 38 5.13 -1.76 17.53
CA GLU A 38 3.75 -1.62 17.98
C GLU A 38 3.02 -2.96 17.79
N PRO A 39 2.20 -3.41 18.74
CA PRO A 39 1.35 -4.57 18.52
C PRO A 39 0.47 -4.31 17.28
N ASN A 40 0.33 -5.32 16.43
CA ASN A 40 -0.43 -5.29 15.18
C ASN A 40 0.20 -4.51 14.00
N ILE A 41 1.48 -4.14 14.05
CA ILE A 41 2.23 -3.61 12.90
C ILE A 41 3.28 -4.64 12.48
N GLY A 42 3.27 -5.01 11.21
CA GLY A 42 4.25 -5.88 10.57
C GLY A 42 5.06 -5.11 9.53
N ILE A 43 6.40 -5.11 9.66
CA ILE A 43 7.31 -4.56 8.65
C ILE A 43 7.73 -5.69 7.74
N VAL A 44 7.46 -5.54 6.45
CA VAL A 44 7.67 -6.60 5.46
C VAL A 44 8.58 -6.10 4.35
N GLU A 45 9.55 -6.93 3.95
CA GLU A 45 10.41 -6.64 2.81
C GLU A 45 9.62 -6.64 1.50
N VAL A 46 9.90 -5.69 0.63
CA VAL A 46 9.35 -5.68 -0.74
C VAL A 46 10.19 -6.63 -1.59
N PRO A 47 9.62 -7.71 -2.12
CA PRO A 47 10.34 -8.66 -2.96
C PRO A 47 10.75 -8.00 -4.28
N ASP A 48 12.05 -7.78 -4.46
CA ASP A 48 12.60 -7.17 -5.67
C ASP A 48 13.83 -7.97 -6.16
N PRO A 49 13.71 -8.73 -7.26
CA PRO A 49 14.82 -9.51 -7.79
C PRO A 49 15.98 -8.65 -8.28
N ARG A 50 15.72 -7.38 -8.61
CA ARG A 50 16.75 -6.43 -9.07
C ARG A 50 17.80 -6.16 -8.00
N LEU A 51 17.40 -6.13 -6.73
CA LEU A 51 18.32 -5.92 -5.61
C LEU A 51 19.36 -7.03 -5.53
N ARG A 52 18.96 -8.28 -5.72
CA ARG A 52 19.87 -9.44 -5.73
C ARG A 52 20.83 -9.39 -6.92
N ALA A 53 20.33 -9.03 -8.10
CA ALA A 53 21.16 -8.91 -9.31
C ALA A 53 22.23 -7.81 -9.16
N LEU A 54 21.87 -6.66 -8.59
CA LEU A 54 22.83 -5.60 -8.27
C LEU A 54 23.89 -6.08 -7.26
N ALA A 55 23.46 -6.80 -6.21
CA ALA A 55 24.37 -7.33 -5.20
C ALA A 55 25.37 -8.35 -5.77
N GLN A 56 24.97 -9.18 -6.74
CA GLN A 56 25.88 -10.11 -7.42
C GLN A 56 27.00 -9.41 -8.18
N ILE A 57 26.73 -8.24 -8.77
CA ILE A 57 27.72 -7.44 -9.51
C ILE A 57 28.62 -6.68 -8.54
N VAL A 58 28.04 -5.98 -7.57
CA VAL A 58 28.77 -5.07 -6.67
C VAL A 58 29.49 -5.82 -5.55
N ARG A 59 28.96 -6.98 -5.12
CA ARG A 59 29.44 -7.79 -3.98
C ARG A 59 29.60 -6.97 -2.71
N PRO A 60 28.49 -6.35 -2.21
CA PRO A 60 28.55 -5.46 -1.07
C PRO A 60 28.70 -6.22 0.24
N HIS A 61 29.10 -5.49 1.31
CA HIS A 61 29.10 -6.04 2.67
C HIS A 61 27.68 -6.25 3.21
N ARG A 62 26.71 -5.46 2.74
CA ARG A 62 25.32 -5.51 3.19
C ARG A 62 24.35 -5.27 2.03
N VAL A 63 23.21 -6.00 2.07
CA VAL A 63 22.09 -5.80 1.15
C VAL A 63 20.86 -5.41 1.98
N VAL A 64 20.18 -4.32 1.62
CA VAL A 64 19.04 -3.79 2.36
C VAL A 64 17.85 -3.62 1.43
N PRO A 65 16.77 -4.40 1.59
CA PRO A 65 15.56 -4.28 0.80
C PRO A 65 14.74 -3.04 1.17
N ALA A 66 13.82 -2.64 0.30
CA ALA A 66 12.74 -1.72 0.63
C ALA A 66 11.72 -2.43 1.54
N THR A 67 10.98 -1.68 2.32
CA THR A 67 9.97 -2.22 3.23
C THR A 67 8.64 -1.49 3.11
N VAL A 68 7.56 -2.18 3.48
CA VAL A 68 6.22 -1.64 3.63
C VAL A 68 5.66 -2.08 4.98
N GLU A 69 4.86 -1.23 5.61
CA GLU A 69 4.19 -1.55 6.87
C GLU A 69 2.77 -2.05 6.61
N PHE A 70 2.45 -3.20 7.20
CA PHE A 70 1.08 -3.71 7.29
C PHE A 70 0.56 -3.56 8.71
N VAL A 71 -0.70 -3.12 8.83
CA VAL A 71 -1.37 -2.94 10.12
C VAL A 71 -2.53 -3.91 10.21
N ASP A 72 -2.51 -4.84 11.17
CA ASP A 72 -3.67 -5.69 11.42
C ASP A 72 -4.75 -4.89 12.15
N ILE A 73 -5.83 -4.63 11.46
CA ILE A 73 -6.96 -3.91 12.03
C ILE A 73 -8.02 -4.94 12.46
N ALA A 74 -8.40 -4.90 13.73
CA ALA A 74 -9.38 -5.83 14.30
C ALA A 74 -10.62 -5.94 13.41
N GLY A 75 -11.20 -7.15 13.30
CA GLY A 75 -12.30 -7.41 12.37
C GLY A 75 -13.51 -6.49 12.58
N LEU A 76 -14.06 -5.98 11.49
CA LEU A 76 -15.27 -5.20 11.47
C LEU A 76 -16.46 -6.12 11.71
N VAL A 77 -17.41 -5.68 12.54
CA VAL A 77 -18.76 -6.24 12.61
C VAL A 77 -19.76 -5.16 12.19
N ALA A 78 -20.87 -5.56 11.59
CA ALA A 78 -21.93 -4.64 11.20
C ALA A 78 -22.39 -3.79 12.40
N GLY A 79 -22.59 -2.49 12.17
CA GLY A 79 -22.94 -1.53 13.22
C GLY A 79 -21.76 -0.84 13.90
N ALA A 80 -20.54 -1.03 13.43
CA ALA A 80 -19.34 -0.42 14.01
C ALA A 80 -19.39 1.12 13.98
N SER A 81 -20.02 1.72 12.98
CA SER A 81 -20.17 3.17 12.84
C SER A 81 -21.17 3.77 13.84
N LYS A 82 -22.06 2.96 14.42
CA LYS A 82 -23.08 3.37 15.40
C LYS A 82 -22.71 2.99 16.84
N GLY A 83 -21.65 2.18 17.01
CA GLY A 83 -21.28 1.59 18.30
C GLY A 83 -20.37 2.44 19.14
N GLU A 84 -20.49 2.32 20.45
CA GLU A 84 -19.51 2.77 21.42
C GLU A 84 -18.36 1.73 21.50
N GLY A 85 -17.10 2.16 21.55
CA GLY A 85 -15.96 1.30 21.84
C GLY A 85 -15.21 0.76 20.63
N LEU A 86 -15.24 -0.56 20.40
CA LEU A 86 -14.36 -1.25 19.41
C LEU A 86 -14.54 -0.78 17.96
N GLY A 87 -15.75 -0.40 17.54
CA GLY A 87 -16.02 0.11 16.20
C GLY A 87 -15.33 1.44 15.93
N ASN A 88 -15.35 2.37 16.87
CA ASN A 88 -14.66 3.66 16.73
C ASN A 88 -13.13 3.48 16.68
N GLN A 89 -12.59 2.54 17.45
CA GLN A 89 -11.16 2.23 17.41
C GLN A 89 -10.76 1.62 16.05
N PHE A 90 -11.57 0.72 15.50
CA PHE A 90 -11.39 0.19 14.15
C PHE A 90 -11.29 1.30 13.11
N LEU A 91 -12.26 2.22 13.09
CA LEU A 91 -12.28 3.34 12.15
C LEU A 91 -11.09 4.30 12.34
N ALA A 92 -10.66 4.51 13.60
CA ALA A 92 -9.49 5.33 13.91
C ALA A 92 -8.21 4.69 13.34
N ASN A 93 -8.02 3.38 13.53
CA ASN A 93 -6.87 2.65 13.00
C ASN A 93 -6.82 2.71 11.46
N ILE A 94 -7.98 2.58 10.77
CA ILE A 94 -8.01 2.76 9.31
C ILE A 94 -7.61 4.19 8.92
N ARG A 95 -8.01 5.22 9.67
CA ARG A 95 -7.64 6.62 9.34
C ARG A 95 -6.14 6.84 9.31
N GLU A 96 -5.38 6.13 10.14
CA GLU A 96 -3.91 6.22 10.20
C GLU A 96 -3.20 5.48 9.07
N CYS A 97 -3.90 4.62 8.32
CA CYS A 97 -3.35 3.92 7.16
C CYS A 97 -3.44 4.77 5.89
N ASP A 98 -2.53 4.52 4.94
CA ASP A 98 -2.50 5.21 3.64
C ASP A 98 -3.28 4.46 2.56
N ALA A 99 -3.44 3.13 2.70
CA ALA A 99 -4.21 2.26 1.82
C ALA A 99 -4.88 1.14 2.61
N ILE A 100 -5.81 0.43 1.97
CA ILE A 100 -6.57 -0.68 2.54
C ILE A 100 -6.32 -1.95 1.72
N ALA A 101 -5.92 -3.03 2.38
CA ALA A 101 -5.97 -4.40 1.88
C ALA A 101 -7.18 -5.10 2.49
N HIS A 102 -8.26 -5.22 1.72
CA HIS A 102 -9.49 -5.83 2.16
C HIS A 102 -9.47 -7.34 1.88
N ILE A 103 -9.35 -8.15 2.94
CA ILE A 103 -9.37 -9.61 2.84
C ILE A 103 -10.80 -10.09 2.75
N VAL A 104 -11.07 -10.91 1.74
CA VAL A 104 -12.39 -11.44 1.41
C VAL A 104 -12.33 -12.96 1.32
N ARG A 105 -13.26 -13.64 1.95
CA ARG A 105 -13.33 -15.11 1.94
C ARG A 105 -13.94 -15.61 0.63
N CYS A 106 -13.16 -16.37 -0.14
CA CYS A 106 -13.56 -16.98 -1.41
C CYS A 106 -13.44 -18.52 -1.37
N PHE A 107 -13.77 -19.13 -0.23
CA PHE A 107 -13.75 -20.58 -0.02
C PHE A 107 -14.88 -21.01 0.92
N GLU A 108 -15.30 -22.25 0.81
CA GLU A 108 -16.26 -22.88 1.72
C GLU A 108 -15.52 -23.89 2.61
N ASP A 109 -15.67 -23.77 3.93
CA ASP A 109 -15.16 -24.70 4.92
C ASP A 109 -16.20 -24.88 6.02
N PRO A 110 -16.77 -26.10 6.20
CA PRO A 110 -17.79 -26.36 7.21
C PRO A 110 -17.30 -26.19 8.64
N ASN A 111 -15.98 -26.26 8.88
CA ASN A 111 -15.38 -26.08 10.19
C ASN A 111 -15.15 -24.59 10.53
N VAL A 112 -15.26 -23.68 9.56
CA VAL A 112 -15.06 -22.24 9.74
C VAL A 112 -16.40 -21.54 9.58
N VAL A 113 -17.01 -21.15 10.69
CA VAL A 113 -18.32 -20.45 10.68
C VAL A 113 -18.18 -19.09 10.00
N HIS A 114 -19.11 -18.80 9.05
CA HIS A 114 -19.25 -17.48 8.47
C HIS A 114 -20.24 -16.64 9.28
N VAL A 115 -19.95 -15.36 9.52
CA VAL A 115 -20.81 -14.45 10.34
C VAL A 115 -22.24 -14.32 9.81
N ALA A 116 -22.42 -14.38 8.49
CA ALA A 116 -23.74 -14.33 7.84
C ALA A 116 -24.38 -15.72 7.60
N GLY A 117 -23.74 -16.81 8.06
CA GLY A 117 -24.20 -18.18 7.85
C GLY A 117 -24.00 -18.74 6.44
N ARG A 118 -23.56 -17.93 5.49
CA ARG A 118 -23.18 -18.33 4.11
C ARG A 118 -21.99 -17.50 3.63
N VAL A 119 -21.18 -18.06 2.74
CA VAL A 119 -20.08 -17.34 2.10
C VAL A 119 -20.63 -16.56 0.91
N ASP A 120 -20.53 -15.23 0.98
CA ASP A 120 -20.91 -14.32 -0.08
C ASP A 120 -19.94 -13.13 -0.09
N PRO A 121 -18.84 -13.24 -0.83
CA PRO A 121 -17.77 -12.25 -0.78
C PRO A 121 -18.19 -10.84 -1.21
N VAL A 122 -19.18 -10.71 -2.09
CA VAL A 122 -19.68 -9.38 -2.51
C VAL A 122 -20.48 -8.75 -1.39
N SER A 123 -21.34 -9.52 -0.72
CA SER A 123 -22.06 -9.06 0.47
C SER A 123 -21.11 -8.65 1.61
N ASP A 124 -20.01 -9.40 1.80
CA ASP A 124 -18.98 -9.08 2.79
C ASP A 124 -18.30 -7.74 2.49
N ILE A 125 -17.96 -7.49 1.22
CA ILE A 125 -17.43 -6.21 0.76
C ILE A 125 -18.41 -5.08 1.04
N ASP A 126 -19.70 -5.27 0.68
CA ASP A 126 -20.72 -4.25 0.86
C ASP A 126 -20.96 -3.89 2.34
N VAL A 127 -20.82 -4.86 3.26
CA VAL A 127 -20.88 -4.59 4.71
C VAL A 127 -19.75 -3.66 5.14
N VAL A 128 -18.52 -3.92 4.74
CA VAL A 128 -17.36 -3.08 5.09
C VAL A 128 -17.49 -1.70 4.44
N ASP A 129 -17.81 -1.64 3.15
CA ASP A 129 -17.97 -0.38 2.42
C ASP A 129 -19.09 0.50 3.04
N THR A 130 -20.19 -0.12 3.49
CA THR A 130 -21.27 0.58 4.16
C THR A 130 -20.83 1.24 5.47
N GLU A 131 -20.09 0.52 6.31
CA GLU A 131 -19.58 1.06 7.58
C GLU A 131 -18.59 2.20 7.36
N LEU A 132 -17.69 2.08 6.36
CA LEU A 132 -16.76 3.14 6.00
C LEU A 132 -17.50 4.37 5.44
N ALA A 133 -18.50 4.17 4.58
CA ALA A 133 -19.30 5.25 4.02
C ALA A 133 -20.10 5.99 5.09
N LEU A 134 -20.71 5.28 6.05
CA LEU A 134 -21.43 5.88 7.17
C LEU A 134 -20.50 6.74 8.05
N ALA A 135 -19.29 6.29 8.32
CA ALA A 135 -18.31 7.06 9.07
C ALA A 135 -17.86 8.33 8.31
N ASP A 136 -17.71 8.24 6.99
CA ASP A 136 -17.40 9.39 6.15
C ASP A 136 -18.55 10.36 6.03
N LEU A 137 -19.80 9.88 5.94
CA LEU A 137 -21.00 10.73 5.96
C LEU A 137 -21.06 11.60 7.20
N GLN A 138 -20.81 11.05 8.38
CA GLN A 138 -20.74 11.83 9.62
C GLN A 138 -19.68 12.94 9.54
N THR A 139 -18.52 12.64 8.92
CA THR A 139 -17.46 13.61 8.70
C THR A 139 -17.91 14.70 7.71
N VAL A 140 -18.51 14.29 6.59
CA VAL A 140 -19.06 15.19 5.56
C VAL A 140 -20.11 16.14 6.15
N GLU A 141 -21.10 15.62 6.86
CA GLU A 141 -22.18 16.41 7.50
C GLU A 141 -21.59 17.44 8.47
N LYS A 142 -20.66 17.03 9.31
CA LYS A 142 -19.97 17.93 10.24
C LYS A 142 -19.25 19.07 9.52
N GLN A 143 -18.54 18.77 8.44
CA GLN A 143 -17.81 19.77 7.66
C GLN A 143 -18.77 20.67 6.87
N MET A 144 -19.82 20.11 6.28
CA MET A 144 -20.88 20.89 5.61
C MET A 144 -21.50 21.91 6.58
N ASN A 145 -21.93 21.49 7.78
CA ASN A 145 -22.49 22.36 8.79
C ASN A 145 -21.55 23.50 9.21
N ARG A 146 -20.23 23.25 9.21
CA ARG A 146 -19.22 24.25 9.54
C ARG A 146 -18.97 25.23 8.39
N TYR A 147 -18.79 24.75 7.17
CA TYR A 147 -18.25 25.56 6.07
C TYR A 147 -19.30 26.17 5.15
N VAL A 148 -20.55 25.67 5.10
CA VAL A 148 -21.62 26.25 4.27
C VAL A 148 -21.88 27.73 4.62
N LYS A 149 -21.84 28.09 5.90
CA LYS A 149 -22.01 29.51 6.33
C LYS A 149 -20.81 30.35 5.88
N VAL A 150 -19.59 29.88 6.08
CA VAL A 150 -18.36 30.57 5.67
C VAL A 150 -18.33 30.76 4.16
N ALA A 151 -18.71 29.75 3.38
CA ALA A 151 -18.78 29.80 1.92
C ALA A 151 -19.79 30.85 1.40
N LYS A 152 -20.93 31.03 2.09
CA LYS A 152 -21.98 31.97 1.71
C LYS A 152 -21.74 33.38 2.22
N THR A 153 -21.45 33.56 3.51
CA THR A 153 -21.47 34.87 4.22
C THR A 153 -20.10 35.31 4.70
N GLY A 154 -19.05 34.49 4.58
CA GLY A 154 -17.70 34.88 4.97
C GLY A 154 -17.18 36.12 4.23
N ALA A 155 -16.27 36.85 4.85
CA ALA A 155 -15.62 38.02 4.22
C ALA A 155 -14.92 37.59 2.92
N ALA A 156 -14.86 38.48 1.93
CA ALA A 156 -14.15 38.18 0.69
C ALA A 156 -12.66 37.97 0.98
N GLY A 157 -12.13 36.78 0.53
CA GLY A 157 -10.74 36.38 0.77
C GLY A 157 -10.48 34.94 0.41
N GLU A 158 -9.27 34.47 0.66
CA GLU A 158 -8.86 33.08 0.34
C GLU A 158 -9.64 32.07 1.17
N GLU A 159 -9.90 32.36 2.44
CA GLU A 159 -10.68 31.47 3.33
C GLU A 159 -12.08 31.17 2.78
N LYS A 160 -12.76 32.17 2.22
CA LYS A 160 -14.08 31.98 1.59
C LYS A 160 -13.98 31.11 0.35
N LYS A 161 -12.95 31.31 -0.48
CA LYS A 161 -12.73 30.51 -1.69
C LYS A 161 -12.42 29.04 -1.34
N GLU A 162 -11.58 28.82 -0.33
CA GLU A 162 -11.29 27.46 0.16
C GLU A 162 -12.55 26.78 0.71
N ALA A 163 -13.36 27.50 1.50
CA ALA A 163 -14.64 26.99 1.99
C ALA A 163 -15.60 26.65 0.85
N GLN A 164 -15.66 27.46 -0.21
CA GLN A 164 -16.48 27.19 -1.39
C GLN A 164 -16.00 25.93 -2.14
N ARG A 165 -14.69 25.78 -2.36
CA ARG A 165 -14.10 24.59 -2.99
C ARG A 165 -14.38 23.34 -2.17
N LEU A 166 -14.20 23.42 -0.84
CA LEU A 166 -14.48 22.30 0.05
C LEU A 166 -15.96 21.89 0.01
N VAL A 167 -16.89 22.86 0.13
CA VAL A 167 -18.34 22.57 0.08
C VAL A 167 -18.70 21.93 -1.25
N ALA A 168 -18.24 22.45 -2.38
CA ALA A 168 -18.50 21.89 -3.70
C ALA A 168 -17.97 20.45 -3.83
N ALA A 169 -16.77 20.17 -3.30
CA ALA A 169 -16.20 18.81 -3.31
C ALA A 169 -17.00 17.84 -2.41
N LEU A 170 -17.47 18.31 -1.24
CA LEU A 170 -18.30 17.51 -0.34
C LEU A 170 -19.67 17.20 -0.97
N GLU A 171 -20.31 18.17 -1.63
CA GLU A 171 -21.58 17.99 -2.36
C GLU A 171 -21.45 16.97 -3.49
N LYS A 172 -20.29 16.83 -4.11
CA LYS A 172 -20.05 15.82 -5.15
C LYS A 172 -19.96 14.39 -4.60
N ILE A 173 -19.28 14.21 -3.46
CA ILE A 173 -19.07 12.87 -2.90
C ILE A 173 -20.24 12.35 -2.07
N GLN A 174 -21.01 13.24 -1.45
CA GLN A 174 -22.11 12.87 -0.56
C GLN A 174 -23.12 11.91 -1.20
N PRO A 175 -23.61 12.11 -2.44
CA PRO A 175 -24.57 11.17 -3.05
C PRO A 175 -24.01 9.76 -3.29
N ALA A 176 -22.71 9.60 -3.44
CA ALA A 176 -22.08 8.28 -3.54
C ALA A 176 -22.06 7.60 -2.16
N LEU A 177 -21.64 8.34 -1.13
CA LEU A 177 -21.64 7.85 0.26
C LEU A 177 -23.03 7.46 0.75
N ASP A 178 -24.08 8.23 0.39
CA ASP A 178 -25.48 7.91 0.70
C ASP A 178 -25.93 6.58 0.11
N ARG A 179 -25.29 6.14 -0.98
CA ARG A 179 -25.51 4.83 -1.61
C ARG A 179 -24.51 3.76 -1.18
N ALA A 180 -23.77 3.99 -0.08
CA ALA A 180 -22.68 3.14 0.38
C ALA A 180 -21.60 2.89 -0.69
N GLN A 181 -21.41 3.83 -1.63
CA GLN A 181 -20.35 3.81 -2.64
C GLN A 181 -19.14 4.61 -2.14
N ALA A 182 -17.96 4.10 -2.38
CA ALA A 182 -16.75 4.73 -1.92
C ALA A 182 -16.51 6.08 -2.63
N ALA A 183 -16.11 7.11 -1.88
CA ALA A 183 -15.83 8.44 -2.44
C ALA A 183 -14.69 8.42 -3.47
N ARG A 184 -13.77 7.45 -3.42
CA ARG A 184 -12.70 7.26 -4.43
C ARG A 184 -13.23 6.96 -5.84
N THR A 185 -14.48 6.48 -5.96
CA THR A 185 -15.11 6.17 -7.27
C THR A 185 -15.72 7.40 -7.94
N VAL A 186 -15.84 8.51 -7.21
CA VAL A 186 -16.35 9.77 -7.76
C VAL A 186 -15.25 10.48 -8.55
N GLU A 187 -15.57 10.95 -9.74
CA GLU A 187 -14.66 11.75 -10.55
C GLU A 187 -14.45 13.12 -9.92
N LEU A 188 -13.23 13.36 -9.46
CA LEU A 188 -12.82 14.59 -8.79
C LEU A 188 -11.60 15.19 -9.49
N TYR A 189 -11.61 16.51 -9.67
CA TYR A 189 -10.42 17.23 -10.12
C TYR A 189 -9.31 17.24 -9.07
N PRO A 190 -8.04 17.45 -9.46
CA PRO A 190 -6.91 17.46 -8.50
C PRO A 190 -7.11 18.44 -7.35
N GLU A 191 -7.69 19.63 -7.61
CA GLU A 191 -7.97 20.66 -6.60
C GLU A 191 -9.04 20.20 -5.59
N GLU A 192 -10.06 19.47 -6.07
CA GLU A 192 -11.12 18.90 -5.22
C GLU A 192 -10.57 17.78 -4.32
N ARG A 193 -9.69 16.95 -4.86
CA ARG A 193 -8.98 15.94 -4.06
C ARG A 193 -8.09 16.60 -3.00
N ALA A 194 -7.41 17.69 -3.35
CA ALA A 194 -6.52 18.40 -2.44
C ALA A 194 -7.27 18.98 -1.23
N VAL A 195 -8.46 19.59 -1.42
CA VAL A 195 -9.25 20.15 -0.32
C VAL A 195 -9.93 19.08 0.55
N LEU A 196 -10.16 17.87 0.03
CA LEU A 196 -10.70 16.74 0.80
C LEU A 196 -9.61 16.01 1.60
N ARG A 197 -8.36 16.07 1.20
CA ARG A 197 -7.25 15.32 1.81
C ARG A 197 -7.14 15.52 3.33
N PRO A 198 -7.26 16.74 3.90
CA PRO A 198 -7.18 16.96 5.34
C PRO A 198 -8.31 16.30 6.15
N LEU A 199 -9.36 15.81 5.51
CA LEU A 199 -10.50 15.16 6.17
C LEU A 199 -10.23 13.68 6.47
N PHE A 200 -9.18 13.09 5.89
CA PHE A 200 -8.81 11.68 6.07
C PHE A 200 -9.99 10.73 5.88
N LEU A 201 -10.79 10.97 4.82
CA LEU A 201 -11.94 10.13 4.51
C LEU A 201 -11.50 8.70 4.22
N LEU A 202 -12.19 7.75 4.85
CA LEU A 202 -11.86 6.33 4.79
C LEU A 202 -12.08 5.76 3.40
N THR A 203 -13.19 6.13 2.77
CA THR A 203 -13.57 5.68 1.43
C THR A 203 -12.81 6.37 0.30
N MET A 204 -12.00 7.39 0.60
CA MET A 204 -11.05 7.99 -0.35
C MET A 204 -9.73 7.22 -0.44
N LYS A 205 -9.44 6.35 0.52
CA LYS A 205 -8.19 5.58 0.54
C LYS A 205 -8.14 4.59 -0.62
N PRO A 206 -6.98 4.45 -1.29
CA PRO A 206 -6.76 3.37 -2.25
C PRO A 206 -7.03 2.02 -1.60
N THR A 207 -7.73 1.14 -2.31
CA THR A 207 -8.15 -0.17 -1.78
C THR A 207 -7.81 -1.27 -2.77
N MET A 208 -7.29 -2.38 -2.27
CA MET A 208 -7.15 -3.63 -3.01
C MET A 208 -7.92 -4.74 -2.31
N TYR A 209 -8.34 -5.75 -3.07
CA TYR A 209 -8.97 -6.94 -2.51
C TYR A 209 -7.98 -8.10 -2.48
N VAL A 210 -7.87 -8.74 -1.32
CA VAL A 210 -7.11 -9.96 -1.13
C VAL A 210 -8.11 -11.11 -1.02
N ALA A 211 -8.33 -11.83 -2.12
CA ALA A 211 -9.26 -12.94 -2.16
C ALA A 211 -8.59 -14.19 -1.56
N ASN A 212 -9.01 -14.57 -0.36
CA ASN A 212 -8.53 -15.79 0.30
C ASN A 212 -9.29 -16.99 -0.27
N VAL A 213 -8.58 -17.85 -1.00
CA VAL A 213 -9.10 -19.04 -1.68
C VAL A 213 -8.54 -20.33 -1.03
N GLU A 214 -9.07 -21.47 -1.41
CA GLU A 214 -8.45 -22.79 -1.13
C GLU A 214 -7.26 -23.06 -2.07
N ASP A 215 -6.47 -24.09 -1.77
CA ASP A 215 -5.26 -24.47 -2.52
C ASP A 215 -5.53 -24.66 -4.02
N HIS A 216 -6.69 -25.18 -4.39
CA HIS A 216 -7.12 -25.37 -5.78
C HIS A 216 -8.15 -24.31 -6.26
N GLY A 217 -8.41 -23.28 -5.44
CA GLY A 217 -9.42 -22.26 -5.68
C GLY A 217 -8.98 -21.06 -6.52
N PHE A 218 -7.81 -21.13 -7.16
CA PHE A 218 -7.29 -20.03 -8.01
C PHE A 218 -7.92 -19.96 -9.40
N GLN A 219 -8.50 -21.06 -9.85
CA GLN A 219 -9.18 -21.19 -11.15
C GLN A 219 -10.59 -21.76 -10.94
N ASN A 220 -11.50 -21.43 -11.87
CA ASN A 220 -12.89 -21.92 -11.85
C ASN A 220 -13.62 -21.69 -10.52
N ASN A 221 -13.31 -20.59 -9.81
CA ASN A 221 -13.91 -20.25 -8.53
C ASN A 221 -14.91 -19.10 -8.71
N PRO A 222 -16.23 -19.40 -8.65
CA PRO A 222 -17.29 -18.39 -8.83
C PRO A 222 -17.20 -17.24 -7.81
N LEU A 223 -16.79 -17.52 -6.56
CA LEU A 223 -16.63 -16.53 -5.50
C LEU A 223 -15.50 -15.55 -5.85
N LEU A 224 -14.38 -16.06 -6.35
CA LEU A 224 -13.26 -15.22 -6.80
C LEU A 224 -13.66 -14.35 -8.01
N GLU A 225 -14.38 -14.93 -8.98
CA GLU A 225 -14.84 -14.17 -10.15
C GLU A 225 -15.85 -13.07 -9.77
N ALA A 226 -16.69 -13.31 -8.77
CA ALA A 226 -17.58 -12.29 -8.22
C ALA A 226 -16.79 -11.11 -7.62
N VAL A 227 -15.71 -11.39 -6.86
CA VAL A 227 -14.81 -10.36 -6.31
C VAL A 227 -14.12 -9.60 -7.44
N ARG A 228 -13.58 -10.28 -8.47
CA ARG A 228 -12.95 -9.64 -9.64
C ARG A 228 -13.91 -8.71 -10.36
N SER A 229 -15.14 -9.15 -10.57
CA SER A 229 -16.19 -8.36 -11.22
C SER A 229 -16.56 -7.12 -10.40
N ARG A 230 -16.62 -7.25 -9.06
CA ARG A 230 -16.87 -6.13 -8.14
C ARG A 230 -15.71 -5.13 -8.17
N ALA A 231 -14.49 -5.61 -8.07
CA ALA A 231 -13.27 -4.80 -8.06
C ALA A 231 -13.06 -4.04 -9.37
N ALA A 232 -13.39 -4.64 -10.51
CA ALA A 232 -13.27 -4.00 -11.82
C ALA A 232 -14.12 -2.72 -11.94
N ARG A 233 -15.27 -2.64 -11.26
CA ARG A 233 -16.13 -1.44 -11.24
C ARG A 233 -15.46 -0.25 -10.53
N GLU A 234 -14.50 -0.51 -9.67
CA GLU A 234 -13.78 0.48 -8.87
C GLU A 234 -12.33 0.67 -9.33
N ASN A 235 -11.88 -0.05 -10.37
CA ASN A 235 -10.48 -0.11 -10.77
C ASN A 235 -9.56 -0.60 -9.63
N ALA A 236 -10.07 -1.43 -8.72
CA ALA A 236 -9.31 -1.94 -7.59
C ALA A 236 -8.55 -3.22 -7.96
N PRO A 237 -7.27 -3.38 -7.56
CA PRO A 237 -6.53 -4.62 -7.77
C PRO A 237 -7.13 -5.78 -6.95
N VAL A 238 -7.06 -7.00 -7.52
CA VAL A 238 -7.42 -8.24 -6.81
C VAL A 238 -6.22 -9.17 -6.80
N VAL A 239 -5.84 -9.64 -5.61
CA VAL A 239 -4.79 -10.65 -5.44
C VAL A 239 -5.41 -11.88 -4.78
N ALA A 240 -5.40 -13.01 -5.47
CA ALA A 240 -5.83 -14.29 -4.89
C ALA A 240 -4.67 -14.94 -4.14
N VAL A 241 -4.93 -15.40 -2.90
CA VAL A 241 -3.96 -16.11 -2.05
C VAL A 241 -4.67 -17.23 -1.29
N CYS A 242 -3.95 -18.29 -0.93
CA CYS A 242 -4.41 -19.26 0.07
C CYS A 242 -3.69 -18.95 1.40
N ALA A 243 -4.38 -18.32 2.35
CA ALA A 243 -3.76 -17.90 3.60
C ALA A 243 -3.19 -19.08 4.41
N ARG A 244 -3.78 -20.28 4.29
CA ARG A 244 -3.27 -21.49 4.93
C ARG A 244 -1.94 -21.91 4.33
N THR A 245 -1.85 -22.05 3.01
CA THR A 245 -0.63 -22.38 2.29
C THR A 245 0.48 -21.35 2.53
N GLU A 246 0.15 -20.07 2.56
CA GLU A 246 1.11 -19.00 2.87
C GLU A 246 1.66 -19.12 4.30
N ALA A 247 0.81 -19.49 5.26
CA ALA A 247 1.27 -19.73 6.63
C ALA A 247 2.22 -20.95 6.73
N GLU A 248 1.94 -22.01 5.99
CA GLU A 248 2.81 -23.18 5.91
C GLU A 248 4.16 -22.85 5.26
N ILE A 249 4.14 -22.11 4.12
CA ILE A 249 5.36 -21.66 3.43
C ILE A 249 6.21 -20.75 4.33
N ALA A 250 5.58 -19.90 5.14
CA ALA A 250 6.30 -18.98 6.02
C ALA A 250 7.15 -19.69 7.09
N ASP A 251 6.78 -20.91 7.46
CA ASP A 251 7.49 -21.73 8.47
C ASP A 251 8.60 -22.62 7.87
N LEU A 252 8.73 -22.71 6.54
CA LEU A 252 9.72 -23.53 5.86
C LEU A 252 11.09 -22.84 5.74
N SER A 253 12.15 -23.66 5.63
CA SER A 253 13.47 -23.17 5.21
C SER A 253 13.44 -22.67 3.76
N ASP A 254 14.41 -21.85 3.35
CA ASP A 254 14.45 -21.33 1.96
C ASP A 254 14.58 -22.46 0.92
N GLU A 255 15.24 -23.55 1.27
CA GLU A 255 15.40 -24.74 0.41
C GLU A 255 14.06 -25.49 0.28
N ASP A 256 13.37 -25.74 1.39
CA ASP A 256 12.07 -26.42 1.42
C ASP A 256 10.97 -25.57 0.75
N LYS A 257 11.04 -24.23 0.87
CA LYS A 257 10.14 -23.30 0.16
C LYS A 257 10.19 -23.50 -1.35
N GLN A 258 11.40 -23.63 -1.92
CA GLN A 258 11.54 -23.82 -3.36
C GLN A 258 10.94 -25.14 -3.82
N VAL A 259 11.16 -26.23 -3.08
CA VAL A 259 10.58 -27.54 -3.38
C VAL A 259 9.06 -27.47 -3.29
N PHE A 260 8.53 -26.89 -2.21
CA PHE A 260 7.09 -26.76 -2.00
C PHE A 260 6.41 -25.95 -3.12
N LEU A 261 6.99 -24.81 -3.51
CA LEU A 261 6.46 -23.97 -4.59
C LEU A 261 6.47 -24.72 -5.94
N GLN A 262 7.52 -25.49 -6.23
CA GLN A 262 7.58 -26.31 -7.44
C GLN A 262 6.50 -27.38 -7.46
N ASP A 263 6.28 -28.10 -6.35
CA ASP A 263 5.25 -29.13 -6.23
C ASP A 263 3.83 -28.54 -6.39
N MET A 264 3.62 -27.31 -5.95
CA MET A 264 2.36 -26.57 -6.12
C MET A 264 2.23 -25.87 -7.49
N GLY A 265 3.26 -25.95 -8.34
CA GLY A 265 3.28 -25.25 -9.63
C GLY A 265 3.28 -23.72 -9.50
N MET A 266 3.81 -23.20 -8.39
CA MET A 266 3.89 -21.76 -8.08
C MET A 266 5.31 -21.24 -8.32
N GLU A 267 5.44 -20.10 -8.98
CA GLU A 267 6.75 -19.46 -9.20
C GLU A 267 7.25 -18.73 -7.95
N GLU A 268 6.34 -18.24 -7.12
CA GLU A 268 6.64 -17.50 -5.89
C GLU A 268 5.48 -17.58 -4.88
N PRO A 269 5.71 -17.28 -3.59
CA PRO A 269 4.65 -17.15 -2.60
C PRO A 269 3.61 -16.09 -3.00
N GLY A 270 2.34 -16.36 -2.74
CA GLY A 270 1.26 -15.39 -3.01
C GLY A 270 1.40 -14.10 -2.20
N LEU A 271 2.02 -14.16 -1.01
CA LEU A 271 2.35 -12.99 -0.20
C LEU A 271 3.23 -11.99 -0.94
N ASN A 272 4.17 -12.44 -1.76
CA ASN A 272 5.00 -11.55 -2.59
C ASN A 272 4.14 -10.68 -3.52
N ARG A 273 3.08 -11.26 -4.09
CA ARG A 273 2.13 -10.54 -4.94
C ARG A 273 1.31 -9.54 -4.14
N VAL A 274 0.89 -9.90 -2.91
CA VAL A 274 0.17 -8.98 -2.00
C VAL A 274 1.06 -7.79 -1.65
N ILE A 275 2.32 -8.05 -1.27
CA ILE A 275 3.27 -6.99 -0.90
C ILE A 275 3.52 -6.03 -2.07
N ARG A 276 3.78 -6.56 -3.26
CA ARG A 276 3.99 -5.71 -4.46
C ARG A 276 2.73 -4.94 -4.85
N ALA A 277 1.55 -5.56 -4.76
CA ALA A 277 0.29 -4.88 -5.03
C ALA A 277 0.02 -3.75 -4.04
N ALA A 278 0.26 -3.96 -2.75
CA ALA A 278 0.15 -2.93 -1.73
C ALA A 278 1.15 -1.78 -1.97
N TYR A 279 2.40 -2.11 -2.32
CA TYR A 279 3.44 -1.14 -2.63
C TYR A 279 3.06 -0.25 -3.82
N ALA A 280 2.55 -0.85 -4.90
CA ALA A 280 2.05 -0.13 -6.07
C ALA A 280 0.80 0.70 -5.74
N LEU A 281 -0.14 0.14 -4.94
CA LEU A 281 -1.36 0.82 -4.51
C LEU A 281 -1.08 2.10 -3.71
N LEU A 282 0.00 2.08 -2.92
CA LEU A 282 0.49 3.22 -2.15
C LEU A 282 1.18 4.28 -3.02
N GLY A 283 1.26 4.06 -4.34
CA GLY A 283 1.94 4.96 -5.27
C GLY A 283 3.45 5.04 -5.01
N LEU A 284 4.06 3.94 -4.56
CA LEU A 284 5.47 3.84 -4.26
C LEU A 284 6.25 3.23 -5.41
N GLN A 285 7.51 3.60 -5.52
CA GLN A 285 8.49 3.03 -6.43
C GLN A 285 9.85 2.91 -5.76
N THR A 286 10.73 2.12 -6.36
CA THR A 286 12.05 1.81 -5.81
C THR A 286 13.15 2.41 -6.68
N TYR A 287 14.09 3.11 -6.07
CA TYR A 287 15.41 3.37 -6.64
C TYR A 287 16.48 2.69 -5.80
N PHE A 288 17.67 2.51 -6.35
CA PHE A 288 18.77 1.81 -5.70
C PHE A 288 19.97 2.72 -5.48
N THR A 289 20.69 2.47 -4.40
CA THR A 289 22.08 2.90 -4.25
C THR A 289 22.96 1.65 -4.25
N ALA A 290 24.03 1.66 -5.04
CA ALA A 290 24.91 0.51 -5.23
C ALA A 290 26.35 0.89 -4.92
N GLY A 291 26.88 0.40 -3.80
CA GLY A 291 28.25 0.64 -3.36
C GLY A 291 28.83 -0.57 -2.62
N VAL A 292 30.14 -0.61 -2.47
CA VAL A 292 30.85 -1.72 -1.81
C VAL A 292 30.41 -1.95 -0.37
N LYS A 293 30.05 -0.89 0.35
CA LYS A 293 29.57 -1.00 1.72
C LYS A 293 28.14 -1.57 1.76
N GLU A 294 27.27 -1.08 0.89
CA GLU A 294 25.85 -1.40 0.90
C GLU A 294 25.27 -1.30 -0.52
N VAL A 295 24.42 -2.26 -0.87
CA VAL A 295 23.42 -2.13 -1.95
C VAL A 295 22.07 -2.06 -1.28
N ARG A 296 21.32 -0.98 -1.57
CA ARG A 296 20.07 -0.72 -0.89
C ARG A 296 18.97 -0.29 -1.85
N ALA A 297 17.79 -0.83 -1.63
CA ALA A 297 16.55 -0.40 -2.24
C ALA A 297 15.89 0.68 -1.38
N TRP A 298 15.57 1.82 -1.98
CA TRP A 298 14.94 2.95 -1.30
C TRP A 298 13.53 3.15 -1.83
N THR A 299 12.61 3.34 -0.91
CA THR A 299 11.20 3.64 -1.24
C THR A 299 11.02 5.12 -1.46
N VAL A 300 10.40 5.49 -2.58
CA VAL A 300 10.04 6.87 -2.90
C VAL A 300 8.65 6.92 -3.54
N ALA A 301 7.94 8.03 -3.39
CA ALA A 301 6.67 8.21 -4.07
C ALA A 301 6.87 8.30 -5.59
N THR A 302 5.95 7.71 -6.35
CA THR A 302 5.93 7.86 -7.82
C THR A 302 5.83 9.34 -8.17
N GLY A 303 6.67 9.80 -9.09
CA GLY A 303 6.75 11.21 -9.47
C GLY A 303 7.67 12.07 -8.61
N ALA A 304 8.35 11.49 -7.61
CA ALA A 304 9.31 12.22 -6.78
C ALA A 304 10.52 12.68 -7.61
N THR A 305 11.01 13.88 -7.31
CA THR A 305 12.22 14.45 -7.93
C THR A 305 13.49 13.93 -7.26
N ALA A 306 14.63 14.10 -7.92
CA ALA A 306 15.94 13.67 -7.39
C ALA A 306 16.25 14.24 -5.99
N PRO A 307 16.00 15.53 -5.67
CA PRO A 307 16.16 16.05 -4.31
C PRO A 307 15.24 15.35 -3.29
N GLN A 308 13.97 15.08 -3.65
CA GLN A 308 13.05 14.35 -2.78
C GLN A 308 13.50 12.91 -2.52
N ALA A 309 14.06 12.24 -3.53
CA ALA A 309 14.68 10.94 -3.36
C ALA A 309 15.92 11.01 -2.45
N ALA A 310 16.76 12.02 -2.61
CA ALA A 310 17.90 12.25 -1.73
C ALA A 310 17.46 12.48 -0.26
N ALA A 311 16.33 13.17 -0.03
CA ALA A 311 15.73 13.39 1.29
C ALA A 311 15.39 12.10 2.03
N VAL A 312 15.04 11.04 1.30
CA VAL A 312 14.73 9.71 1.89
C VAL A 312 15.97 9.12 2.57
N ILE A 313 17.17 9.43 2.06
CA ILE A 313 18.43 8.99 2.67
C ILE A 313 18.72 9.86 3.89
N HIS A 314 18.72 11.18 3.71
CA HIS A 314 18.93 12.16 4.78
C HIS A 314 18.43 13.54 4.35
N THR A 315 17.85 14.30 5.27
CA THR A 315 17.32 15.66 4.99
C THR A 315 18.41 16.63 4.49
N ASP A 316 19.65 16.47 4.92
CA ASP A 316 20.76 17.31 4.45
C ASP A 316 21.10 17.04 2.99
N PHE A 317 20.85 15.83 2.48
CA PHE A 317 21.05 15.50 1.06
C PHE A 317 20.09 16.26 0.15
N GLU A 318 18.85 16.51 0.62
CA GLU A 318 17.89 17.34 -0.09
C GLU A 318 18.34 18.81 -0.11
N LYS A 319 18.69 19.35 1.07
CA LYS A 319 19.09 20.76 1.22
C LYS A 319 20.35 21.09 0.41
N GLY A 320 21.35 20.23 0.54
CA GLY A 320 22.65 20.37 -0.13
C GLY A 320 22.71 19.76 -1.53
N PHE A 321 21.58 19.30 -2.11
CA PHE A 321 21.55 18.61 -3.39
C PHE A 321 22.20 19.43 -4.51
N ILE A 322 23.19 18.83 -5.19
CA ILE A 322 23.86 19.38 -6.35
C ILE A 322 23.38 18.69 -7.62
N ARG A 323 23.51 17.36 -7.70
CA ARG A 323 23.12 16.52 -8.83
C ARG A 323 23.04 15.05 -8.41
N ALA A 324 22.41 14.24 -9.25
CA ALA A 324 22.43 12.78 -9.14
C ALA A 324 23.16 12.16 -10.34
N GLU A 325 24.06 11.24 -10.09
CA GLU A 325 24.63 10.35 -11.09
C GLU A 325 23.68 9.16 -11.18
N THR A 326 23.02 8.98 -12.31
CA THR A 326 21.90 8.04 -12.46
C THR A 326 22.17 7.08 -13.62
N ILE A 327 22.00 5.78 -13.36
CA ILE A 327 22.12 4.70 -14.34
C ILE A 327 20.81 3.91 -14.29
N ALA A 328 20.18 3.64 -15.44
CA ALA A 328 19.04 2.74 -15.47
C ALA A 328 19.47 1.31 -15.07
N TYR A 329 18.60 0.59 -14.34
CA TYR A 329 18.92 -0.76 -13.87
C TYR A 329 19.41 -1.68 -14.99
N GLU A 330 18.74 -1.71 -16.14
CA GLU A 330 19.09 -2.55 -17.27
C GLU A 330 20.49 -2.22 -17.84
N ASP A 331 20.85 -0.93 -17.86
CA ASP A 331 22.16 -0.47 -18.29
C ASP A 331 23.24 -0.85 -17.27
N PHE A 332 22.92 -0.77 -15.97
CA PHE A 332 23.85 -1.19 -14.90
C PHE A 332 24.17 -2.68 -15.00
N ILE A 333 23.13 -3.52 -15.20
CA ILE A 333 23.31 -4.98 -15.36
C ILE A 333 24.10 -5.30 -16.64
N ARG A 334 23.68 -4.72 -17.77
CA ARG A 334 24.32 -4.96 -19.09
C ARG A 334 25.79 -4.56 -19.09
N CYS A 335 26.13 -3.44 -18.47
CA CYS A 335 27.48 -2.92 -18.37
C CYS A 335 28.29 -3.50 -17.19
N LYS A 336 27.74 -4.44 -16.45
CA LYS A 336 28.38 -5.11 -15.30
C LYS A 336 28.83 -4.14 -14.21
N GLY A 337 28.05 -3.09 -13.96
CA GLY A 337 28.25 -2.15 -12.86
C GLY A 337 28.49 -0.71 -13.30
N GLU A 338 28.76 0.13 -12.31
CA GLU A 338 28.89 1.59 -12.47
C GLU A 338 30.04 1.97 -13.45
N HIS A 339 31.19 1.34 -13.31
CA HIS A 339 32.37 1.64 -14.14
C HIS A 339 32.07 1.39 -15.63
N GLY A 340 31.59 0.19 -15.97
CA GLY A 340 31.21 -0.15 -17.34
C GLY A 340 30.07 0.72 -17.90
N ALA A 341 29.10 1.10 -17.08
CA ALA A 341 28.04 2.01 -17.49
C ALA A 341 28.60 3.42 -17.79
N LYS A 342 29.59 3.90 -17.02
CA LYS A 342 30.24 5.17 -17.25
C LYS A 342 31.05 5.15 -18.56
N GLU A 343 31.85 4.11 -18.79
CA GLU A 343 32.61 3.93 -20.05
C GLU A 343 31.70 3.84 -21.28
N ALA A 344 30.52 3.18 -21.12
CA ALA A 344 29.53 3.06 -22.18
C ALA A 344 28.67 4.33 -22.39
N GLY A 345 28.94 5.42 -21.64
CA GLY A 345 28.15 6.66 -21.69
C GLY A 345 26.71 6.52 -21.22
N LYS A 346 26.42 5.54 -20.33
CA LYS A 346 25.07 5.26 -19.79
C LYS A 346 24.81 5.94 -18.45
N MET A 347 25.83 6.48 -17.79
CA MET A 347 25.68 7.30 -16.60
C MET A 347 25.25 8.71 -16.99
N ARG A 348 24.09 9.12 -16.50
CA ARG A 348 23.51 10.45 -16.71
C ARG A 348 23.78 11.32 -15.50
N LEU A 349 23.90 12.61 -15.73
CA LEU A 349 23.99 13.63 -14.68
C LEU A 349 22.65 14.35 -14.63
N GLU A 350 21.90 14.13 -13.57
CA GLU A 350 20.54 14.62 -13.44
C GLU A 350 20.46 15.77 -12.40
N GLY A 351 19.70 16.80 -12.75
CA GLY A 351 19.48 17.98 -11.92
C GLY A 351 18.27 17.85 -10.99
N ARG A 352 17.86 19.00 -10.40
CA ARG A 352 16.78 19.08 -9.40
C ARG A 352 15.42 18.68 -9.93
N GLU A 353 15.14 18.93 -11.21
CA GLU A 353 13.84 18.67 -11.85
C GLU A 353 13.71 17.22 -12.36
N TYR A 354 14.76 16.40 -12.22
CA TYR A 354 14.69 15.03 -12.67
C TYR A 354 13.68 14.23 -11.83
N VAL A 355 12.71 13.65 -12.48
CA VAL A 355 11.74 12.72 -11.88
C VAL A 355 12.36 11.33 -11.88
N VAL A 356 12.54 10.78 -10.68
CA VAL A 356 13.14 9.45 -10.47
C VAL A 356 12.26 8.39 -11.12
N LYS A 357 12.89 7.45 -11.82
CA LYS A 357 12.22 6.30 -12.43
C LYS A 357 12.42 5.05 -11.56
N ASP A 358 11.41 4.18 -11.57
CA ASP A 358 11.53 2.89 -10.90
C ASP A 358 12.71 2.09 -11.46
N GLY A 359 13.58 1.62 -10.59
CA GLY A 359 14.81 0.89 -10.95
C GLY A 359 16.05 1.76 -11.20
N ASP A 360 15.96 3.08 -11.12
CA ASP A 360 17.16 3.92 -11.23
C ASP A 360 18.21 3.54 -10.16
N VAL A 361 19.47 3.38 -10.56
CA VAL A 361 20.61 3.25 -9.66
C VAL A 361 21.27 4.62 -9.55
N MET A 362 21.23 5.22 -8.34
CA MET A 362 21.52 6.63 -8.13
C MET A 362 22.65 6.85 -7.13
N HIS A 363 23.49 7.83 -7.43
CA HIS A 363 24.49 8.35 -6.50
C HIS A 363 24.31 9.86 -6.37
N PHE A 364 23.94 10.33 -5.19
CA PHE A 364 23.71 11.75 -4.95
C PHE A 364 25.00 12.50 -4.61
N ARG A 365 25.20 13.64 -5.27
CA ARG A 365 26.24 14.60 -4.95
C ARG A 365 25.59 15.78 -4.24
N PHE A 366 26.06 16.05 -3.04
CA PHE A 366 25.54 17.10 -2.18
C PHE A 366 26.67 17.84 -1.48
N ASN A 367 26.40 19.04 -1.03
CA ASN A 367 27.30 19.84 -0.21
C ASN A 367 26.53 20.26 1.05
N VAL A 368 27.12 20.02 2.23
CA VAL A 368 26.54 20.34 3.55
C VAL A 368 27.31 21.49 4.15
#